data_a6029a90dfb34bdede753c961275bb9f
#
_entry.id   a6029a90dfb34bdede753c961275bb9f
#
_cell.length_a   1.000
_cell.length_b   1.000
_cell.length_c   1.000
_cell.angle_alpha   90.00
_cell.angle_beta   90.00
_cell.angle_gamma   90.00
#
_symmetry.space_group_name_H-M   'P 1'
#
loop_
_entity.id
_entity.type
_entity.pdbx_description
1 polymer ?
#
loop_
_entity_poly.entity_id
_entity_poly.type
_entity_poly.pdbx_seq_one_letter_code
_entity_poly.pdbx_strand_id
1 'polypeptide(L)'
;DRLLEGFRAYLEGDIEEIEPFVNLSGVWTDPHHPWVERVYALCAARDGERPAIAALPFFTDASALQPAFGGVPTVILGPGETHMAHQTDEYCVVDNLPAAVSLYKALWRDYLMYYKMVCIEH
;
A
#
# COMPACT_ATOMS: atom_id res chain seq x y z
N ASP A 1 -16.41 0.14 -17.65
CA ASP A 1 -16.28 -0.04 -16.20
C ASP A 1 -17.66 -0.31 -15.58
N ARG A 2 -17.89 -1.57 -15.13
CA ARG A 2 -19.20 -2.07 -14.66
C ARG A 2 -19.82 -1.23 -13.54
N LEU A 3 -19.00 -0.60 -12.69
CA LEU A 3 -19.47 0.25 -11.59
C LEU A 3 -20.02 1.56 -12.13
N LEU A 4 -19.33 2.20 -13.05
CA LEU A 4 -19.79 3.43 -13.70
C LEU A 4 -21.04 3.20 -14.54
N GLU A 5 -21.12 2.06 -15.24
CA GLU A 5 -22.33 1.67 -16.00
C GLU A 5 -23.53 1.46 -15.07
N GLY A 6 -23.33 0.74 -13.93
CA GLY A 6 -24.36 0.55 -12.92
C GLY A 6 -24.81 1.87 -12.28
N PHE A 7 -23.87 2.78 -12.05
CA PHE A 7 -24.16 4.09 -11.45
C PHE A 7 -24.92 5.00 -12.43
N ARG A 8 -24.54 5.01 -13.70
CA ARG A 8 -25.26 5.71 -14.78
C ARG A 8 -26.70 5.21 -14.93
N ALA A 9 -26.89 3.88 -14.88
CA ALA A 9 -28.23 3.28 -14.96
C ALA A 9 -29.11 3.61 -13.74
N TYR A 10 -28.52 3.80 -12.56
CA TYR A 10 -29.25 4.17 -11.33
C TYR A 10 -29.71 5.64 -11.34
N LEU A 11 -28.96 6.52 -11.99
CA LEU A 11 -29.20 7.97 -12.01
C LEU A 11 -30.12 8.43 -13.15
N GLU A 12 -30.91 7.53 -13.72
CA GLU A 12 -31.79 7.73 -14.90
C GLU A 12 -32.34 9.16 -15.04
N GLY A 13 -31.83 9.89 -16.02
CA GLY A 13 -32.47 11.09 -16.58
C GLY A 13 -32.06 12.44 -16.05
N ASP A 14 -31.38 12.52 -14.88
CA ASP A 14 -31.05 13.80 -14.22
C ASP A 14 -29.60 14.26 -14.40
N ILE A 15 -28.73 13.40 -14.98
CA ILE A 15 -27.30 13.70 -15.14
C ILE A 15 -26.89 13.44 -16.60
N GLU A 16 -26.50 14.49 -17.30
CA GLU A 16 -26.07 14.42 -18.69
C GLU A 16 -24.76 13.69 -18.90
N GLU A 17 -23.81 13.83 -17.98
CA GLU A 17 -22.47 13.21 -18.05
C GLU A 17 -21.87 12.96 -16.67
N ILE A 18 -21.23 11.80 -16.50
CA ILE A 18 -20.42 11.47 -15.33
C ILE A 18 -19.00 11.18 -15.81
N GLU A 19 -18.09 12.10 -15.58
CA GLU A 19 -16.66 11.86 -15.74
C GLU A 19 -16.04 11.55 -14.36
N PRO A 20 -15.38 10.38 -14.21
CA PRO A 20 -14.67 10.09 -12.98
C PRO A 20 -13.47 11.02 -12.86
N PHE A 21 -13.41 11.79 -11.77
CA PHE A 21 -12.26 12.64 -11.46
C PHE A 21 -10.99 11.80 -11.22
N VAL A 22 -11.14 10.63 -10.63
CA VAL A 22 -10.08 9.63 -10.42
C VAL A 22 -10.64 8.26 -10.76
N ASN A 23 -9.95 7.53 -11.62
CA ASN A 23 -10.25 6.15 -11.97
C ASN A 23 -8.96 5.32 -11.90
N LEU A 24 -8.64 4.82 -10.71
CA LEU A 24 -7.46 4.02 -10.45
C LEU A 24 -7.86 2.62 -9.96
N SER A 25 -7.09 1.63 -10.36
CA SER A 25 -7.28 0.26 -9.90
C SER A 25 -6.85 0.11 -8.44
N GLY A 26 -7.50 -0.82 -7.73
CA GLY A 26 -7.03 -1.23 -6.42
C GLY A 26 -5.62 -1.85 -6.48
N VAL A 27 -4.84 -1.61 -5.45
CA VAL A 27 -3.54 -2.27 -5.28
C VAL A 27 -3.75 -3.64 -4.66
N TRP A 28 -3.22 -4.66 -5.31
CA TRP A 28 -3.24 -6.02 -4.78
C TRP A 28 -1.85 -6.65 -4.86
N THR A 29 -1.45 -7.30 -3.79
CA THR A 29 -0.23 -8.11 -3.74
C THR A 29 -0.55 -9.40 -2.98
N ASP A 30 -0.06 -10.53 -3.48
CA ASP A 30 -0.19 -11.82 -2.78
C ASP A 30 0.44 -11.69 -1.37
N PRO A 31 -0.33 -11.92 -0.30
CA PRO A 31 0.19 -11.83 1.06
C PRO A 31 1.30 -12.85 1.37
N HIS A 32 1.42 -13.90 0.57
CA HIS A 32 2.50 -14.93 0.66
C HIS A 32 3.67 -14.65 -0.28
N HIS A 33 3.66 -13.52 -1.00
CA HIS A 33 4.81 -13.14 -1.82
C HIS A 33 6.06 -12.96 -0.94
N PRO A 34 7.25 -13.45 -1.33
CA PRO A 34 8.48 -13.40 -0.52
C PRO A 34 8.82 -12.01 0.00
N TRP A 35 8.59 -10.97 -0.80
CA TRP A 35 8.75 -9.58 -0.38
C TRP A 35 7.81 -9.20 0.77
N VAL A 36 6.53 -9.56 0.66
CA VAL A 36 5.51 -9.27 1.70
C VAL A 36 5.85 -10.01 2.99
N GLU A 37 6.20 -11.29 2.90
CA GLU A 37 6.64 -12.09 4.05
C GLU A 37 7.87 -11.47 4.73
N ARG A 38 8.79 -10.93 3.93
CA ARG A 38 9.98 -10.25 4.47
C ARG A 38 9.62 -8.97 5.22
N VAL A 39 8.71 -8.15 4.68
CA VAL A 39 8.20 -6.95 5.36
C VAL A 39 7.55 -7.33 6.69
N TYR A 40 6.69 -8.34 6.70
CA TYR A 40 6.05 -8.83 7.93
C TYR A 40 7.07 -9.32 8.96
N ALA A 41 8.10 -10.05 8.53
CA ALA A 41 9.15 -10.52 9.43
C ALA A 41 9.91 -9.36 10.10
N LEU A 42 10.20 -8.28 9.37
CA LEU A 42 10.84 -7.08 9.91
C LEU A 42 9.93 -6.31 10.88
N CYS A 43 8.64 -6.22 10.58
CA CYS A 43 7.65 -5.65 11.49
C CYS A 43 7.55 -6.49 12.78
N ALA A 44 7.44 -7.81 12.67
CA ALA A 44 7.38 -8.71 13.81
C ALA A 44 8.64 -8.64 14.69
N ALA A 45 9.82 -8.53 14.08
CA ALA A 45 11.08 -8.38 14.83
C ALA A 45 11.15 -7.07 15.63
N ARG A 46 10.46 -6.02 15.17
CA ARG A 46 10.36 -4.75 15.88
C ARG A 46 9.32 -4.78 17.00
N ASP A 47 8.11 -5.25 16.69
CA ASP A 47 6.92 -5.09 17.52
C ASP A 47 6.66 -6.32 18.41
N GLY A 48 7.40 -7.41 18.20
CA GLY A 48 7.22 -8.68 18.92
C GLY A 48 6.05 -9.52 18.40
N GLU A 49 5.24 -8.99 17.48
CA GLU A 49 4.09 -9.67 16.91
C GLU A 49 4.01 -9.40 15.40
N ARG A 50 3.61 -10.43 14.65
CA ARG A 50 3.37 -10.31 13.22
C ARG A 50 2.07 -9.53 12.98
N PRO A 51 2.09 -8.46 12.18
CA PRO A 51 0.87 -7.75 11.82
C PRO A 51 -0.12 -8.67 11.09
N ALA A 52 -1.40 -8.48 11.36
CA ALA A 52 -2.46 -9.15 10.61
C ALA A 52 -2.47 -8.70 9.14
N ILE A 53 -2.80 -9.62 8.25
CA ILE A 53 -3.06 -9.27 6.84
C ILE A 53 -4.32 -8.42 6.81
N ALA A 54 -4.21 -7.21 6.26
CA ALA A 54 -5.31 -6.27 6.16
C ALA A 54 -5.34 -5.60 4.78
N ALA A 55 -6.53 -5.18 4.37
CA ALA A 55 -6.73 -4.30 3.23
C ALA A 55 -7.09 -2.90 3.72
N LEU A 56 -6.62 -1.89 3.02
CA LEU A 56 -6.97 -0.50 3.29
C LEU A 56 -8.20 -0.10 2.46
N PRO A 57 -9.21 0.54 3.07
CA PRO A 57 -10.45 0.94 2.38
C PRO A 57 -10.31 2.27 1.60
N PHE A 58 -9.10 2.71 1.35
CA PHE A 58 -8.79 3.94 0.60
C PHE A 58 -7.66 3.68 -0.39
N PHE A 59 -7.55 4.54 -1.41
CA PHE A 59 -6.45 4.47 -2.34
C PHE A 59 -5.26 5.34 -1.89
N THR A 60 -4.08 5.01 -2.40
CA THR A 60 -2.83 5.74 -2.21
C THR A 60 -2.14 5.89 -3.57
N ASP A 61 -1.04 6.62 -3.62
CA ASP A 61 -0.20 6.73 -4.81
C ASP A 61 0.24 5.37 -5.39
N ALA A 62 0.22 4.32 -4.57
CA ALA A 62 0.47 2.95 -5.00
C ALA A 62 -0.49 2.48 -6.11
N SER A 63 -1.72 3.01 -6.16
CA SER A 63 -2.68 2.73 -7.22
C SER A 63 -2.23 3.20 -8.60
N ALA A 64 -1.38 4.23 -8.67
CA ALA A 64 -0.75 4.69 -9.89
C ALA A 64 0.64 4.07 -10.08
N LEU A 65 1.41 3.93 -9.00
CA LEU A 65 2.79 3.48 -9.06
C LEU A 65 2.90 1.97 -9.38
N GLN A 66 2.08 1.13 -8.77
CA GLN A 66 2.14 -0.31 -8.98
C GLN A 66 2.02 -0.69 -10.47
N PRO A 67 1.00 -0.25 -11.22
CA PRO A 67 0.91 -0.53 -12.66
C PRO A 67 2.02 0.15 -13.47
N ALA A 68 2.44 1.36 -13.11
CA ALA A 68 3.52 2.07 -13.79
C ALA A 68 4.87 1.35 -13.70
N PHE A 69 5.10 0.61 -12.62
CA PHE A 69 6.28 -0.24 -12.41
C PHE A 69 6.07 -1.71 -12.77
N GLY A 70 5.06 -2.02 -13.61
CA GLY A 70 4.84 -3.38 -14.11
C GLY A 70 4.19 -4.34 -13.11
N GLY A 71 3.42 -3.85 -12.16
CA GLY A 71 2.71 -4.68 -11.20
C GLY A 71 3.60 -5.23 -10.07
N VAL A 72 4.64 -4.51 -9.70
CA VAL A 72 5.57 -4.93 -8.64
C VAL A 72 4.85 -5.19 -7.32
N PRO A 73 5.31 -6.17 -6.52
CA PRO A 73 4.78 -6.42 -5.19
C PRO A 73 4.85 -5.18 -4.32
N THR A 74 3.70 -4.75 -3.82
CA THR A 74 3.56 -3.47 -3.13
C THR A 74 2.95 -3.68 -1.74
N VAL A 75 3.51 -3.02 -0.75
CA VAL A 75 3.00 -2.98 0.63
C VAL A 75 2.83 -1.53 1.04
N ILE A 76 1.69 -1.22 1.62
CA ILE A 76 1.45 0.10 2.24
C ILE A 76 1.96 0.03 3.68
N LEU A 77 2.87 0.92 4.02
CA LEU A 77 3.53 0.92 5.31
C LEU A 77 3.84 2.36 5.74
N GLY A 78 3.42 2.73 6.93
CA GLY A 78 3.63 4.07 7.47
C GLY A 78 3.57 4.11 8.99
N PRO A 79 3.98 5.23 9.62
CA PRO A 79 3.94 5.41 11.08
C PRO A 79 2.55 5.76 11.62
N GLY A 80 1.60 6.11 10.75
CA GLY A 80 0.26 6.55 11.14
C GLY A 80 -0.66 5.39 11.47
N GLU A 81 -1.70 5.71 12.22
CA GLU A 81 -2.79 4.78 12.53
C GLU A 81 -3.75 4.70 11.32
N THR A 82 -4.00 3.49 10.83
CA THR A 82 -4.83 3.27 9.64
C THR A 82 -6.22 3.91 9.74
N HIS A 83 -6.81 3.90 10.94
CA HIS A 83 -8.13 4.46 11.18
C HIS A 83 -8.16 6.00 11.20
N MET A 84 -6.99 6.65 11.31
CA MET A 84 -6.87 8.11 11.27
C MET A 84 -6.67 8.66 9.86
N ALA A 85 -6.35 7.80 8.89
CA ALA A 85 -6.14 8.24 7.52
C ALA A 85 -7.40 8.91 6.94
N HIS A 86 -7.23 10.09 6.35
CA HIS A 86 -8.31 10.89 5.77
C HIS A 86 -9.39 11.36 6.76
N GLN A 87 -9.09 11.40 8.05
CA GLN A 87 -10.00 11.93 9.07
C GLN A 87 -9.76 13.42 9.31
N THR A 88 -10.80 14.12 9.79
CA THR A 88 -10.63 15.45 10.38
C THR A 88 -9.71 15.30 11.59
N ASP A 89 -8.74 16.22 11.75
CA ASP A 89 -7.75 16.19 12.82
C ASP A 89 -6.85 14.93 12.80
N GLU A 90 -6.51 14.43 11.60
CA GLU A 90 -5.57 13.33 11.40
C GLU A 90 -4.26 13.59 12.17
N TYR A 91 -3.80 12.59 12.90
CA TYR A 91 -2.58 12.67 13.69
C TYR A 91 -1.70 11.43 13.50
N CYS A 92 -0.44 11.58 13.86
CA CYS A 92 0.50 10.48 13.99
C CYS A 92 1.17 10.55 15.36
N VAL A 93 1.26 9.40 16.02
CA VAL A 93 1.99 9.29 17.30
C VAL A 93 3.48 9.55 17.04
N VAL A 94 4.05 10.52 17.76
CA VAL A 94 5.44 10.98 17.53
C VAL A 94 6.45 9.85 17.69
N ASP A 95 6.26 8.96 18.66
CA ASP A 95 7.14 7.83 18.92
C ASP A 95 7.16 6.80 17.76
N ASN A 96 6.13 6.78 16.92
CA ASN A 96 6.10 5.93 15.73
C ASN A 96 7.04 6.41 14.63
N LEU A 97 7.42 7.69 14.60
CA LEU A 97 8.29 8.24 13.55
C LEU A 97 9.70 7.63 13.57
N PRO A 98 10.45 7.61 14.70
CA PRO A 98 11.74 6.95 14.78
C PRO A 98 11.66 5.43 14.49
N ALA A 99 10.57 4.80 14.92
CA ALA A 99 10.31 3.39 14.67
C ALA A 99 10.15 3.10 13.17
N ALA A 100 9.36 3.91 12.46
CA ALA A 100 9.19 3.82 11.01
C ALA A 100 10.51 4.05 10.27
N VAL A 101 11.29 5.05 10.65
CA VAL A 101 12.62 5.30 10.05
C VAL A 101 13.54 4.09 10.23
N SER A 102 13.54 3.46 11.40
CA SER A 102 14.33 2.28 11.67
C SER A 102 13.90 1.09 10.81
N LEU A 103 12.60 0.90 10.64
CA LEU A 103 12.03 -0.12 9.78
C LEU A 103 12.37 0.11 8.30
N TYR A 104 12.24 1.33 7.80
CA TYR A 104 12.62 1.67 6.42
C TYR A 104 14.10 1.45 6.14
N LYS A 105 14.98 1.78 7.10
CA LYS A 105 16.42 1.46 7.00
C LYS A 105 16.68 -0.04 6.95
N ALA A 106 15.95 -0.84 7.72
CA ALA A 106 16.07 -2.30 7.70
C ALA A 106 15.60 -2.86 6.34
N LEU A 107 14.45 -2.42 5.84
CA LEU A 107 13.91 -2.80 4.52
C LEU A 107 14.88 -2.44 3.38
N TRP A 108 15.44 -1.25 3.41
CA TRP A 108 16.41 -0.80 2.41
C TRP A 108 17.69 -1.65 2.41
N ARG A 109 18.24 -1.94 3.58
CA ARG A 109 19.42 -2.81 3.71
C ARG A 109 19.15 -4.22 3.19
N ASP A 110 17.97 -4.76 3.53
CA ASP A 110 17.55 -6.07 3.10
C ASP A 110 17.41 -6.15 1.57
N TYR A 111 16.78 -5.15 0.98
CA TYR A 111 16.64 -5.00 -0.46
C TYR A 111 18.01 -4.93 -1.16
N LEU A 112 18.94 -4.13 -0.66
CA LEU A 112 20.28 -4.01 -1.23
C LEU A 112 21.09 -5.31 -1.12
N MET A 113 20.92 -6.06 -0.02
CA MET A 113 21.57 -7.37 0.14
C MET A 113 21.03 -8.37 -0.88
N TYR A 114 19.72 -8.41 -1.06
CA TYR A 114 19.07 -9.27 -2.06
C TYR A 114 19.56 -8.95 -3.48
N TYR A 115 19.62 -7.68 -3.86
CA TYR A 115 20.11 -7.25 -5.19
C TYR A 115 21.59 -7.59 -5.40
N LYS A 116 22.43 -7.44 -4.38
CA LYS A 116 23.84 -7.85 -4.48
C LYS A 116 24.00 -9.35 -4.74
N MET A 117 23.19 -10.18 -4.11
CA MET A 117 23.23 -11.63 -4.33
C MET A 117 22.80 -12.00 -5.75
N VAL A 118 21.73 -11.39 -6.24
CA VAL A 118 21.21 -11.67 -7.60
C VAL A 118 22.14 -11.14 -8.71
N CYS A 119 22.84 -10.01 -8.49
CA CYS A 119 23.77 -9.44 -9.48
C CYS A 119 25.14 -10.15 -9.53
N ILE A 120 25.49 -10.99 -8.56
CA ILE A 120 26.74 -11.76 -8.56
C ILE A 120 26.60 -13.09 -9.32
N GLU A 121 25.39 -13.55 -9.56
CA GLU A 121 25.11 -14.80 -10.28
C GLU A 121 24.95 -14.63 -11.81
N HIS A 122 25.16 -13.43 -12.33
CA HIS A 122 25.19 -13.11 -13.76
C HIS A 122 26.50 -12.39 -14.14
#